data_3b8692a3d08c559f34840dc5f7a3caec
#
_entry.id   3b8692a3d08c559f34840dc5f7a3caec
#
_cell.length_a   1.000
_cell.length_b   1.000
_cell.length_c   1.000
_cell.angle_alpha   90.00
_cell.angle_beta   90.00
_cell.angle_gamma   90.00
#
_symmetry.space_group_name_H-M   'P 1'
#
loop_
_entity.id
_entity.type
_entity.pdbx_description
1 polymer ?
#
loop_
_entity_poly.entity_id
_entity_poly.type
_entity_poly.pdbx_seq_one_letter_code
_entity_poly.pdbx_strand_id
1 'polypeptide(L)'
;MKLYAKIPMKEVIYKGKIKRTGTGQGYIYMNDEYLGCRAYIIIPQKYEFDGADYYITIDEVMNKGVHPDNDHTCRIFLSRSHLGRECFVVIDDDMR
;
A
#
# COMPACT_ATOMS: atom_id res chain seq x y z
N MET A 1 13.02 -2.88 -17.63
CA MET A 1 12.82 -4.20 -17.00
C MET A 1 11.52 -4.19 -16.22
N LYS A 2 10.70 -5.24 -16.36
CA LYS A 2 9.47 -5.37 -15.58
C LYS A 2 9.74 -6.14 -14.29
N LEU A 3 9.13 -5.70 -13.21
CA LEU A 3 9.18 -6.39 -11.93
C LEU A 3 7.86 -7.14 -11.70
N TYR A 4 7.98 -8.29 -11.08
CA TYR A 4 6.84 -9.14 -10.77
C TYR A 4 6.86 -9.51 -9.29
N ALA A 5 5.68 -9.65 -8.70
CA ALA A 5 5.56 -10.13 -7.33
C ALA A 5 4.42 -11.13 -7.24
N LYS A 6 4.64 -12.14 -6.41
CA LYS A 6 3.60 -13.07 -5.98
C LYS A 6 3.36 -12.83 -4.51
N ILE A 7 2.15 -12.42 -4.14
CA ILE A 7 1.84 -12.04 -2.76
C ILE A 7 0.62 -12.81 -2.28
N PRO A 8 0.75 -13.61 -1.22
CA PRO A 8 -0.40 -14.29 -0.63
C PRO A 8 -1.45 -13.28 -0.18
N MET A 9 -2.72 -13.57 -0.44
CA MET A 9 -3.83 -12.70 -0.07
C MET A 9 -3.78 -12.33 1.42
N LYS A 10 -3.39 -13.27 2.28
CA LYS A 10 -3.34 -13.06 3.73
C LYS A 10 -2.32 -12.02 4.16
N GLU A 11 -1.34 -11.70 3.31
CA GLU A 11 -0.31 -10.69 3.62
C GLU A 11 -0.68 -9.31 3.11
N VAL A 12 -1.73 -9.19 2.31
CA VAL A 12 -2.19 -7.91 1.79
C VAL A 12 -3.05 -7.25 2.86
N ILE A 13 -2.56 -6.15 3.44
CA ILE A 13 -3.28 -5.44 4.51
C ILE A 13 -4.18 -4.35 3.97
N TYR A 14 -3.99 -3.95 2.74
CA TYR A 14 -4.87 -3.00 2.04
C TYR A 14 -4.78 -3.25 0.54
N LYS A 15 -5.93 -3.20 -0.12
CA LYS A 15 -6.04 -3.22 -1.57
C LYS A 15 -7.15 -2.25 -1.96
N GLY A 16 -6.80 -1.21 -2.67
CA GLY A 16 -7.78 -0.21 -3.07
C GLY A 16 -7.11 1.02 -3.65
N LYS A 17 -7.90 2.05 -3.88
CA LYS A 17 -7.44 3.28 -4.51
C LYS A 17 -6.79 4.21 -3.50
N ILE A 18 -5.79 4.95 -3.97
CA ILE A 18 -5.13 6.00 -3.20
C ILE A 18 -6.08 7.21 -3.17
N LYS A 19 -6.41 7.66 -1.96
CA LYS A 19 -7.37 8.72 -1.72
C LYS A 19 -6.69 10.08 -1.69
N ARG A 20 -7.48 11.15 -1.80
CA ARG A 20 -7.00 12.52 -1.81
C ARG A 20 -7.37 13.24 -0.51
N THR A 21 -6.38 13.91 0.11
CA THR A 21 -6.63 14.82 1.23
C THR A 21 -7.23 16.14 0.71
N GLY A 22 -7.70 16.99 1.64
CA GLY A 22 -8.18 18.32 1.30
C GLY A 22 -7.12 19.20 0.63
N THR A 23 -5.84 18.94 0.89
CA THR A 23 -4.73 19.68 0.29
C THR A 23 -4.22 19.05 -1.02
N GLY A 24 -4.83 17.95 -1.45
CA GLY A 24 -4.46 17.30 -2.71
C GLY A 24 -3.40 16.22 -2.60
N GLN A 25 -2.92 15.92 -1.40
CA GLN A 25 -1.95 14.85 -1.19
C GLN A 25 -2.64 13.48 -1.21
N GLY A 26 -1.92 12.45 -1.67
CA GLY A 26 -2.40 11.08 -1.62
C GLY A 26 -2.26 10.47 -0.24
N TYR A 27 -3.18 9.60 0.14
CA TYR A 27 -3.09 8.88 1.41
C TYR A 27 -3.88 7.58 1.38
N ILE A 28 -3.52 6.70 2.33
CA ILE A 28 -4.22 5.45 2.61
C ILE A 28 -4.41 5.38 4.13
N TYR A 29 -5.63 5.05 4.60
CA TYR A 29 -5.88 4.77 6.01
C TYR A 29 -5.46 3.36 6.35
N MET A 30 -4.84 3.22 7.54
CA MET A 30 -4.43 1.92 8.09
C MET A 30 -4.94 1.80 9.51
N ASN A 31 -5.08 0.57 10.00
CA ASN A 31 -5.37 0.33 11.42
C ASN A 31 -4.19 0.74 12.28
N ASP A 32 -4.48 1.17 13.51
CA ASP A 32 -3.46 1.62 14.46
C ASP A 32 -2.48 0.51 14.87
N GLU A 33 -2.84 -0.77 14.67
CA GLU A 33 -1.92 -1.88 14.93
C GLU A 33 -0.65 -1.81 14.07
N TYR A 34 -0.68 -1.07 12.97
CA TYR A 34 0.47 -0.92 12.07
C TYR A 34 1.28 0.34 12.36
N LEU A 35 0.92 1.08 13.41
CA LEU A 35 1.63 2.31 13.77
C LEU A 35 3.10 2.02 14.04
N GLY A 36 3.98 2.82 13.43
CA GLY A 36 5.41 2.65 13.58
C GLY A 36 6.03 1.60 12.67
N CYS A 37 5.22 0.84 11.96
CA CYS A 37 5.72 -0.11 10.96
C CYS A 37 6.10 0.61 9.68
N ARG A 38 6.89 -0.07 8.88
CA ARG A 38 7.07 0.33 7.48
C ARG A 38 6.29 -0.61 6.59
N ALA A 39 5.87 -0.11 5.44
CA ALA A 39 5.07 -0.87 4.51
C ALA A 39 5.58 -0.69 3.09
N TYR A 40 5.44 -1.75 2.29
CA TYR A 40 5.60 -1.65 0.85
C TYR A 40 4.27 -1.30 0.22
N ILE A 41 4.26 -0.26 -0.61
CA ILE A 41 3.10 0.14 -1.41
C ILE A 41 3.42 -0.21 -2.85
N ILE A 42 2.63 -1.12 -3.42
CA ILE A 42 2.83 -1.64 -4.76
C ILE A 42 1.76 -1.08 -5.66
N ILE A 43 2.19 -0.30 -6.68
CA ILE A 43 1.29 0.20 -7.72
C ILE A 43 1.36 -0.79 -8.87
N PRO A 44 0.28 -1.53 -9.17
CA PRO A 44 0.32 -2.52 -10.23
C PRO A 44 0.12 -1.88 -11.60
N GLN A 45 0.79 -2.44 -12.60
CA GLN A 45 0.42 -2.23 -14.00
C GLN A 45 -0.80 -3.09 -14.32
N LYS A 46 -0.76 -4.35 -13.88
CA LYS A 46 -1.86 -5.30 -13.95
C LYS A 46 -1.64 -6.37 -12.90
N TYR A 47 -2.68 -7.12 -12.59
CA TYR A 47 -2.56 -8.24 -11.65
C TYR A 47 -3.63 -9.29 -11.93
N GLU A 48 -3.38 -10.49 -11.41
CA GLU A 48 -4.32 -11.61 -11.43
C GLU A 48 -4.41 -12.21 -10.02
N PHE A 49 -5.56 -12.80 -9.71
CA PHE A 49 -5.80 -13.44 -8.43
C PHE A 49 -6.32 -14.86 -8.69
N ASP A 50 -5.67 -15.85 -8.07
CA ASP A 50 -6.04 -17.26 -8.26
C ASP A 50 -6.88 -17.85 -7.13
N GLY A 51 -7.33 -17.01 -6.19
CA GLY A 51 -8.07 -17.42 -5.00
C GLY A 51 -7.19 -17.54 -3.76
N ALA A 52 -5.88 -17.56 -3.91
CA ALA A 52 -4.93 -17.65 -2.80
C ALA A 52 -3.86 -16.57 -2.88
N ASP A 53 -3.33 -16.31 -4.07
CA ASP A 53 -2.21 -15.38 -4.28
C ASP A 53 -2.54 -14.36 -5.36
N TYR A 54 -1.96 -13.16 -5.19
CA TYR A 54 -1.95 -12.14 -6.24
C TYR A 54 -0.64 -12.24 -7.04
N TYR A 55 -0.76 -12.22 -8.35
CA TYR A 55 0.37 -12.20 -9.29
C TYR A 55 0.39 -10.81 -9.92
N ILE A 56 1.35 -10.00 -9.52
CA ILE A 56 1.35 -8.57 -9.84
C ILE A 56 2.49 -8.24 -10.77
N THR A 57 2.17 -7.60 -11.91
CA THR A 57 3.17 -6.90 -12.72
C THR A 57 3.28 -5.51 -12.14
N ILE A 58 4.46 -5.15 -11.61
CA ILE A 58 4.67 -3.94 -10.82
C ILE A 58 5.00 -2.77 -11.74
N ASP A 59 4.23 -1.69 -11.60
CA ASP A 59 4.57 -0.40 -12.19
C ASP A 59 5.54 0.35 -11.29
N GLU A 60 5.22 0.42 -9.99
CA GLU A 60 6.04 1.14 -9.02
C GLU A 60 5.90 0.49 -7.65
N VAL A 61 6.98 0.51 -6.87
CA VAL A 61 6.96 0.06 -5.49
C VAL A 61 7.68 1.10 -4.62
N MET A 62 7.09 1.37 -3.44
CA MET A 62 7.62 2.33 -2.48
C MET A 62 7.66 1.70 -1.11
N ASN A 63 8.61 2.12 -0.27
CA ASN A 63 8.65 1.77 1.15
C ASN A 63 8.33 3.02 1.96
N LYS A 64 7.25 2.99 2.74
CA LYS A 64 6.75 4.13 3.49
C LYS A 64 6.49 3.77 4.93
N GLY A 65 6.64 4.76 5.82
CA GLY A 65 6.26 4.61 7.21
C GLY A 65 4.76 4.80 7.42
N VAL A 66 4.22 4.14 8.42
CA VAL A 66 2.82 4.32 8.85
C VAL A 66 2.82 5.35 9.97
N HIS A 67 2.17 6.50 9.75
CA HIS A 67 2.18 7.63 10.66
C HIS A 67 0.84 7.78 11.40
N PRO A 68 0.86 8.30 12.64
CA PRO A 68 -0.39 8.54 13.36
C PRO A 68 -1.21 9.62 12.69
N ASP A 69 -2.53 9.44 12.69
CA ASP A 69 -3.48 10.43 12.18
C ASP A 69 -4.36 10.94 13.32
N ASN A 70 -4.93 10.01 14.08
CA ASN A 70 -5.70 10.32 15.29
C ASN A 70 -5.56 9.15 16.28
N ASP A 71 -6.41 9.11 17.31
CA ASP A 71 -6.28 8.11 18.39
C ASP A 71 -6.48 6.67 17.91
N HIS A 72 -7.13 6.46 16.77
CA HIS A 72 -7.54 5.12 16.33
C HIS A 72 -7.12 4.78 14.90
N THR A 73 -6.55 5.72 14.17
CA THR A 73 -6.17 5.48 12.77
C THR A 73 -4.77 6.00 12.47
N CYS A 74 -4.20 5.41 11.45
CA CYS A 74 -2.90 5.80 10.90
C CYS A 74 -3.03 6.07 9.42
N ARG A 75 -2.06 6.79 8.86
CA ARG A 75 -2.00 7.07 7.43
C ARG A 75 -0.65 6.73 6.85
N ILE A 76 -0.66 6.33 5.59
CA ILE A 76 0.51 6.33 4.74
C ILE A 76 0.30 7.45 3.73
N PHE A 77 1.26 8.38 3.65
CA PHE A 77 1.18 9.51 2.72
C PHE A 77 1.91 9.19 1.44
N LEU A 78 1.31 9.57 0.32
CA LEU A 78 1.82 9.29 -1.01
C LEU A 78 1.79 10.55 -1.86
N SER A 79 2.56 10.55 -2.96
CA SER A 79 2.58 11.66 -3.89
C SER A 79 1.23 11.82 -4.57
N ARG A 80 0.87 13.07 -4.89
CA ARG A 80 -0.35 13.35 -5.66
C ARG A 80 -0.34 12.71 -7.05
N SER A 81 0.83 12.35 -7.56
CA SER A 81 0.93 11.66 -8.85
C SER A 81 0.29 10.27 -8.84
N HIS A 82 0.04 9.71 -7.64
CA HIS A 82 -0.55 8.38 -7.48
C HIS A 82 -2.06 8.43 -7.17
N LEU A 83 -2.66 9.62 -7.13
CA LEU A 83 -4.08 9.77 -6.80
C LEU A 83 -4.95 8.95 -7.75
N GLY A 84 -5.89 8.21 -7.16
CA GLY A 84 -6.83 7.38 -7.93
C GLY A 84 -6.26 6.06 -8.42
N ARG A 85 -4.94 5.84 -8.29
CA ARG A 85 -4.33 4.56 -8.64
C ARG A 85 -4.70 3.50 -7.61
N GLU A 86 -4.93 2.29 -8.08
CA GLU A 86 -5.07 1.14 -7.19
C GLU A 86 -3.69 0.75 -6.65
N CYS A 87 -3.65 0.28 -5.40
CA CYS A 87 -2.41 -0.19 -4.81
C CYS A 87 -2.64 -1.39 -3.90
N PHE A 88 -1.56 -2.11 -3.66
CA PHE A 88 -1.48 -3.17 -2.65
C PHE A 88 -0.53 -2.70 -1.56
N VAL A 89 -0.86 -2.98 -0.30
CA VAL A 89 0.01 -2.66 0.83
C VAL A 89 0.33 -3.92 1.60
N VAL A 90 1.61 -4.16 1.83
CA VAL A 90 2.10 -5.26 2.66
C VAL A 90 3.10 -4.70 3.66
N ILE A 91 3.15 -5.28 4.85
CA ILE A 91 4.08 -4.82 5.89
C ILE A 91 5.49 -5.30 5.58
N ASP A 92 6.46 -4.40 5.78
CA ASP A 92 7.88 -4.73 5.71
C ASP A 92 8.31 -5.30 7.06
N ASP A 93 8.30 -6.62 7.17
CA ASP A 93 8.61 -7.31 8.42
C ASP A 93 10.06 -7.12 8.86
N ASP A 94 10.96 -6.81 7.91
CA ASP A 94 12.37 -6.58 8.24
C ASP A 94 12.57 -5.29 9.02
N MET A 95 11.57 -4.40 9.05
CA MET A 95 11.64 -3.09 9.70
C MET A 95 10.84 -3.00 10.99
N ARG A 96 10.35 -4.10 11.49
CA ARG A 96 9.66 -4.15 12.78
C ARG A 96 10.62 -4.13 13.95
#